data_2622e1697936d69759dcbfe33afc764b
#
_entry.id   2622e1697936d69759dcbfe33afc764b
#
_cell.length_a   1.000
_cell.length_b   1.000
_cell.length_c   1.000
_cell.angle_alpha   90.00
_cell.angle_beta   90.00
_cell.angle_gamma   90.00
#
_symmetry.space_group_name_H-M   'P 1'
#
loop_
_entity.id
_entity.type
_entity.pdbx_description
1 polymer ?
#
loop_
_entity_poly.entity_id
_entity_poly.type
_entity_poly.pdbx_seq_one_letter_code
_entity_poly.pdbx_strand_id
1 'polypeptide(L)'
;MVIGESSEALDPGQPVMLLEANVDDATGETLAHTISALLAAGAHDAWITPIVMKKGRPAYTVSALADVALSAQVAGVLTAETGSLGVRGSTLGRWPTTRINDTVEVAGFPVRVKVSPGRIKVEHDDAARVAQRAGMPLRDVLSLAQEAGRHLLHVVPDQGLELVRPPDHDHDPDHDHPA
;
A
#
# COMPACT_ATOMS: atom_id res chain seq x y z
N MET A 1 29.79 -24.78 28.88
CA MET A 1 28.50 -25.04 28.22
C MET A 1 28.03 -23.70 27.70
N VAL A 2 28.23 -23.42 26.40
CA VAL A 2 27.84 -22.18 25.78
C VAL A 2 26.43 -22.41 25.25
N ILE A 3 25.46 -21.72 25.83
CA ILE A 3 24.09 -21.69 25.33
C ILE A 3 24.10 -20.65 24.21
N GLY A 4 24.12 -21.11 22.95
CA GLY A 4 23.93 -20.28 21.81
C GLY A 4 22.44 -19.90 21.72
N GLU A 5 22.09 -18.67 22.03
CA GLU A 5 20.81 -18.09 21.62
C GLU A 5 20.83 -17.99 20.09
N SER A 6 20.07 -18.85 19.41
CA SER A 6 19.72 -18.64 18.02
C SER A 6 18.73 -17.45 17.98
N SER A 7 19.24 -16.26 17.78
CA SER A 7 18.42 -15.16 17.32
C SER A 7 17.85 -15.58 15.96
N GLU A 8 16.58 -15.98 15.91
CA GLU A 8 15.85 -16.06 14.65
C GLU A 8 15.90 -14.67 14.03
N ALA A 9 16.71 -14.54 12.99
CA ALA A 9 16.79 -13.29 12.24
C ALA A 9 15.41 -13.06 11.62
N LEU A 10 14.75 -11.98 12.05
CA LEU A 10 13.49 -11.52 11.44
C LEU A 10 13.70 -11.41 9.92
N ASP A 11 12.74 -11.92 9.14
CA ASP A 11 12.75 -11.74 7.69
C ASP A 11 12.92 -10.23 7.39
N PRO A 12 13.99 -9.82 6.70
CA PRO A 12 14.24 -8.41 6.42
C PRO A 12 13.23 -7.78 5.46
N GLY A 13 12.31 -8.59 4.90
CA GLY A 13 11.37 -8.16 3.87
C GLY A 13 12.04 -7.93 2.50
N GLN A 14 11.23 -7.62 1.53
CA GLN A 14 11.69 -7.22 0.20
C GLN A 14 12.19 -5.78 0.23
N PRO A 15 13.43 -5.49 -0.23
CA PRO A 15 13.92 -4.12 -0.27
C PRO A 15 13.17 -3.29 -1.32
N VAL A 16 12.67 -2.14 -0.91
CA VAL A 16 12.03 -1.14 -1.77
C VAL A 16 12.61 0.24 -1.48
N MET A 17 12.53 1.14 -2.47
CA MET A 17 12.90 2.54 -2.34
C MET A 17 11.67 3.40 -2.08
N LEU A 18 11.69 4.16 -1.01
CA LEU A 18 10.82 5.32 -0.82
C LEU A 18 11.52 6.53 -1.45
N LEU A 19 10.86 7.17 -2.41
CA LEU A 19 11.33 8.37 -3.10
C LEU A 19 10.39 9.52 -2.78
N GLU A 20 10.94 10.68 -2.44
CA GLU A 20 10.14 11.82 -2.00
C GLU A 20 10.69 13.15 -2.51
N ALA A 21 9.78 14.05 -2.87
CA ALA A 21 10.06 15.45 -3.15
C ALA A 21 9.08 16.36 -2.41
N ASN A 22 9.57 17.51 -1.92
CA ASN A 22 8.70 18.53 -1.35
C ASN A 22 8.42 19.60 -2.40
N VAL A 23 7.15 19.98 -2.54
CA VAL A 23 6.64 20.90 -3.59
C VAL A 23 5.74 21.94 -2.94
N ASP A 24 6.03 23.23 -3.12
CA ASP A 24 5.26 24.36 -2.54
C ASP A 24 4.54 25.23 -3.59
N ASP A 25 4.61 24.83 -4.87
CA ASP A 25 4.05 25.58 -6.00
C ASP A 25 3.22 24.72 -6.98
N ALA A 26 2.89 23.47 -6.61
CA ALA A 26 2.06 22.60 -7.46
C ALA A 26 0.56 22.77 -7.17
N THR A 27 -0.25 22.72 -8.24
CA THR A 27 -1.72 22.69 -8.14
C THR A 27 -2.22 21.29 -7.78
N GLY A 28 -3.45 21.17 -7.28
CA GLY A 28 -4.06 19.87 -7.02
C GLY A 28 -4.16 18.97 -8.27
N GLU A 29 -4.38 19.57 -9.45
CA GLU A 29 -4.42 18.86 -10.73
C GLU A 29 -3.06 18.32 -11.12
N THR A 30 -1.99 19.11 -10.96
CA THR A 30 -0.61 18.67 -11.17
C THR A 30 -0.25 17.51 -10.23
N LEU A 31 -0.63 17.62 -8.97
CA LEU A 31 -0.38 16.57 -7.97
C LEU A 31 -1.10 15.26 -8.33
N ALA A 32 -2.37 15.33 -8.75
CA ALA A 32 -3.14 14.17 -9.17
C ALA A 32 -2.55 13.51 -10.43
N HIS A 33 -2.09 14.32 -11.39
CA HIS A 33 -1.38 13.84 -12.57
C HIS A 33 -0.07 13.13 -12.20
N THR A 34 0.72 13.74 -11.31
CA THR A 34 1.99 13.19 -10.84
C THR A 34 1.82 11.80 -10.22
N ILE A 35 0.79 11.59 -9.38
CA ILE A 35 0.46 10.26 -8.83
C ILE A 35 0.25 9.24 -9.95
N SER A 36 -0.56 9.60 -10.96
CA SER A 36 -0.85 8.71 -12.09
C SER A 36 0.40 8.38 -12.91
N ALA A 37 1.27 9.36 -13.15
CA ALA A 37 2.53 9.20 -13.87
C ALA A 37 3.52 8.30 -13.11
N LEU A 38 3.63 8.46 -11.78
CA LEU A 38 4.48 7.63 -10.92
C LEU A 38 4.04 6.17 -10.93
N LEU A 39 2.73 5.90 -10.82
CA LEU A 39 2.18 4.54 -10.91
C LEU A 39 2.42 3.93 -12.30
N ALA A 40 2.26 4.71 -13.37
CA ALA A 40 2.54 4.28 -14.75
C ALA A 40 4.04 3.99 -14.97
N ALA A 41 4.93 4.69 -14.25
CA ALA A 41 6.38 4.43 -14.26
C ALA A 41 6.79 3.18 -13.45
N GLY A 42 5.85 2.47 -12.83
CA GLY A 42 6.08 1.23 -12.11
C GLY A 42 6.25 1.39 -10.60
N ALA A 43 5.87 2.54 -10.03
CA ALA A 43 5.77 2.65 -8.58
C ALA A 43 4.70 1.69 -8.04
N HIS A 44 4.99 1.02 -6.92
CA HIS A 44 4.03 0.16 -6.23
C HIS A 44 2.89 0.95 -5.62
N ASP A 45 3.21 2.17 -5.15
CA ASP A 45 2.29 3.11 -4.54
C ASP A 45 2.83 4.53 -4.69
N ALA A 46 1.94 5.51 -4.71
CA ALA A 46 2.28 6.93 -4.71
C ALA A 46 1.21 7.73 -3.97
N TRP A 47 1.64 8.70 -3.16
CA TRP A 47 0.72 9.49 -2.33
C TRP A 47 1.25 10.89 -2.07
N ILE A 48 0.39 11.73 -1.51
CA ILE A 48 0.66 13.12 -1.19
C ILE A 48 0.41 13.34 0.30
N THR A 49 1.38 13.97 0.97
CA THR A 49 1.26 14.37 2.37
C THR A 49 1.32 15.88 2.47
N PRO A 50 0.29 16.57 3.01
CA PRO A 50 0.36 18.00 3.30
C PRO A 50 1.43 18.29 4.36
N ILE A 51 2.22 19.33 4.11
CA ILE A 51 3.30 19.79 5.02
C ILE A 51 3.33 21.31 5.10
N VAL A 52 4.08 21.82 6.06
CA VAL A 52 4.46 23.23 6.12
C VAL A 52 5.97 23.34 5.91
N MET A 53 6.38 24.08 4.89
CA MET A 53 7.79 24.32 4.58
C MET A 53 8.31 25.59 5.26
N LYS A 54 9.62 25.89 5.04
CA LYS A 54 10.26 27.14 5.48
C LYS A 54 9.43 28.36 5.14
N LYS A 55 9.48 29.39 5.97
CA LYS A 55 8.69 30.62 5.86
C LYS A 55 7.17 30.41 6.05
N GLY A 56 6.73 29.28 6.66
CA GLY A 56 5.32 29.00 6.91
C GLY A 56 4.50 28.69 5.65
N ARG A 57 5.13 28.27 4.54
CA ARG A 57 4.42 27.99 3.29
C ARG A 57 3.70 26.64 3.35
N PRO A 58 2.40 26.58 3.07
CA PRO A 58 1.72 25.32 2.79
C PRO A 58 2.37 24.64 1.59
N ALA A 59 2.57 23.33 1.70
CA ALA A 59 3.26 22.55 0.67
C ALA A 59 2.85 21.08 0.75
N TYR A 60 3.42 20.27 -0.12
CA TYR A 60 3.16 18.84 -0.18
C TYR A 60 4.47 18.07 -0.29
N THR A 61 4.53 16.91 0.38
CA THR A 61 5.49 15.87 0.05
C THR A 61 4.80 14.90 -0.90
N VAL A 62 5.35 14.76 -2.11
CA VAL A 62 4.97 13.70 -3.04
C VAL A 62 5.89 12.53 -2.79
N SER A 63 5.30 11.37 -2.48
CA SER A 63 6.02 10.15 -2.15
C SER A 63 5.68 9.04 -3.13
N ALA A 64 6.67 8.21 -3.48
CA ALA A 64 6.49 7.01 -4.30
C ALA A 64 7.29 5.85 -3.72
N LEU A 65 6.72 4.66 -3.74
CA LEU A 65 7.36 3.42 -3.35
C LEU A 65 7.63 2.57 -4.60
N ALA A 66 8.88 2.20 -4.84
CA ALA A 66 9.26 1.45 -6.03
C ALA A 66 10.29 0.36 -5.73
N ASP A 67 10.40 -0.60 -6.64
CA ASP A 67 11.53 -1.52 -6.61
C ASP A 67 12.86 -0.77 -6.77
N VAL A 68 13.90 -1.26 -6.12
CA VAL A 68 15.24 -0.66 -6.19
C VAL A 68 15.69 -0.49 -7.66
N ALA A 69 15.38 -1.46 -8.51
CA ALA A 69 15.74 -1.41 -9.93
C ALA A 69 15.04 -0.30 -10.71
N LEU A 70 13.86 0.15 -10.28
CA LEU A 70 13.06 1.20 -10.92
C LEU A 70 13.26 2.58 -10.29
N SER A 71 14.06 2.67 -9.22
CA SER A 71 14.18 3.90 -8.42
C SER A 71 14.64 5.12 -9.25
N ALA A 72 15.59 4.94 -10.15
CA ALA A 72 16.07 6.02 -11.01
C ALA A 72 14.99 6.52 -12.00
N GLN A 73 14.21 5.60 -12.57
CA GLN A 73 13.11 5.92 -13.48
C GLN A 73 12.01 6.68 -12.74
N VAL A 74 11.58 6.19 -11.58
CA VAL A 74 10.52 6.80 -10.77
C VAL A 74 10.97 8.16 -10.23
N ALA A 75 12.24 8.32 -9.80
CA ALA A 75 12.80 9.60 -9.40
C ALA A 75 12.83 10.60 -10.55
N GLY A 76 13.15 10.16 -11.78
CA GLY A 76 13.11 10.98 -12.98
C GLY A 76 11.71 11.52 -13.26
N VAL A 77 10.68 10.66 -13.19
CA VAL A 77 9.28 11.07 -13.33
C VAL A 77 8.87 12.04 -12.22
N LEU A 78 9.21 11.75 -10.96
CA LEU A 78 8.91 12.64 -9.84
C LEU A 78 9.49 14.04 -10.05
N THR A 79 10.74 14.12 -10.52
CA THR A 79 11.39 15.40 -10.84
C THR A 79 10.72 16.11 -12.02
N ALA A 80 10.43 15.38 -13.10
CA ALA A 80 9.84 15.95 -14.31
C ALA A 80 8.44 16.55 -14.07
N GLU A 81 7.60 15.80 -13.33
CA GLU A 81 6.21 16.20 -13.09
C GLU A 81 6.06 17.30 -12.02
N THR A 82 6.99 17.36 -11.07
CA THR A 82 6.91 18.35 -9.98
C THR A 82 7.79 19.58 -10.19
N GLY A 83 8.74 19.52 -11.10
CA GLY A 83 9.77 20.56 -11.24
C GLY A 83 10.73 20.64 -10.05
N SER A 84 10.69 19.68 -9.11
CA SER A 84 11.57 19.68 -7.95
C SER A 84 13.04 19.55 -8.36
N LEU A 85 13.91 20.33 -7.70
CA LEU A 85 15.35 20.31 -7.96
C LEU A 85 16.07 19.12 -7.29
N GLY A 86 15.36 18.33 -6.50
CA GLY A 86 15.94 17.17 -5.81
C GLY A 86 14.91 16.21 -5.26
N VAL A 87 15.25 14.94 -5.32
CA VAL A 87 14.50 13.82 -4.75
C VAL A 87 15.37 13.17 -3.68
N ARG A 88 14.81 12.92 -2.51
CA ARG A 88 15.44 12.11 -1.48
C ARG A 88 14.92 10.68 -1.54
N GLY A 89 15.75 9.72 -1.15
CA GLY A 89 15.36 8.31 -1.13
C GLY A 89 15.83 7.60 0.14
N SER A 90 15.05 6.61 0.56
CA SER A 90 15.37 5.72 1.66
C SER A 90 15.02 4.28 1.29
N THR A 91 15.86 3.34 1.68
CA THR A 91 15.55 1.91 1.54
C THR A 91 14.68 1.45 2.69
N LEU A 92 13.59 0.78 2.39
CA LEU A 92 12.65 0.20 3.35
C LEU A 92 12.51 -1.29 3.12
N GLY A 93 12.14 -2.04 4.17
CA GLY A 93 11.64 -3.41 4.06
C GLY A 93 10.13 -3.39 3.77
N ARG A 94 9.68 -4.24 2.85
CA ARG A 94 8.27 -4.42 2.52
C ARG A 94 7.90 -5.90 2.66
N TRP A 95 6.81 -6.18 3.33
CA TRP A 95 6.27 -7.54 3.51
C TRP A 95 4.91 -7.63 2.80
N PRO A 96 4.91 -7.92 1.47
CA PRO A 96 3.65 -8.04 0.74
C PRO A 96 2.92 -9.32 1.16
N THR A 97 1.64 -9.19 1.46
CA THR A 97 0.78 -10.36 1.66
C THR A 97 0.58 -11.10 0.34
N THR A 98 0.58 -12.43 0.39
CA THR A 98 0.22 -13.27 -0.76
C THR A 98 -1.14 -12.88 -1.30
N ARG A 99 -1.23 -12.69 -2.61
CA ARG A 99 -2.48 -12.34 -3.29
C ARG A 99 -2.54 -13.00 -4.66
N ILE A 100 -3.74 -13.33 -5.08
CA ILE A 100 -4.04 -13.71 -6.46
C ILE A 100 -4.95 -12.66 -7.09
N ASN A 101 -4.81 -12.50 -8.41
CA ASN A 101 -5.74 -11.72 -9.20
C ASN A 101 -6.65 -12.68 -9.95
N ASP A 102 -7.95 -12.43 -9.90
CA ASP A 102 -8.95 -13.23 -10.61
C ASP A 102 -10.04 -12.33 -11.17
N THR A 103 -10.99 -12.92 -11.89
CA THR A 103 -12.10 -12.19 -12.50
C THR A 103 -13.40 -12.93 -12.17
N VAL A 104 -14.38 -12.17 -11.66
CA VAL A 104 -15.73 -12.65 -11.40
C VAL A 104 -16.70 -12.00 -12.37
N GLU A 105 -17.88 -12.60 -12.57
CA GLU A 105 -18.91 -12.06 -13.43
C GLU A 105 -20.01 -11.40 -12.59
N VAL A 106 -20.41 -10.18 -12.98
CA VAL A 106 -21.52 -9.44 -12.38
C VAL A 106 -22.39 -8.90 -13.51
N ALA A 107 -23.67 -9.26 -13.52
CA ALA A 107 -24.62 -8.84 -14.56
C ALA A 107 -24.15 -9.12 -16.01
N GLY A 108 -23.41 -10.23 -16.23
CA GLY A 108 -22.87 -10.61 -17.54
C GLY A 108 -21.59 -9.86 -17.93
N PHE A 109 -20.96 -9.12 -17.01
CA PHE A 109 -19.73 -8.38 -17.27
C PHE A 109 -18.59 -8.81 -16.33
N PRO A 110 -17.34 -8.88 -16.82
CA PRO A 110 -16.19 -9.23 -16.02
C PRO A 110 -15.79 -8.10 -15.08
N VAL A 111 -15.50 -8.46 -13.83
CA VAL A 111 -14.98 -7.57 -12.77
C VAL A 111 -13.75 -8.23 -12.15
N ARG A 112 -12.60 -7.58 -12.22
CA ARG A 112 -11.38 -8.09 -11.61
C ARG A 112 -11.45 -7.96 -10.09
N VAL A 113 -10.90 -8.97 -9.42
CA VAL A 113 -10.80 -9.03 -7.96
C VAL A 113 -9.38 -9.38 -7.54
N LYS A 114 -8.93 -8.80 -6.44
CA LYS A 114 -7.69 -9.18 -5.75
C LYS A 114 -8.09 -9.95 -4.51
N VAL A 115 -7.61 -11.18 -4.39
CA VAL A 115 -7.90 -12.06 -3.26
C VAL A 115 -6.64 -12.22 -2.44
N SER A 116 -6.75 -11.97 -1.16
CA SER A 116 -5.72 -12.20 -0.13
C SER A 116 -6.34 -13.00 1.02
N PRO A 117 -5.56 -13.55 1.95
CA PRO A 117 -6.11 -14.30 3.07
C PRO A 117 -7.24 -13.53 3.77
N GLY A 118 -8.43 -14.13 3.80
CA GLY A 118 -9.63 -13.58 4.43
C GLY A 118 -10.24 -12.35 3.76
N ARG A 119 -9.75 -11.90 2.60
CA ARG A 119 -10.22 -10.65 1.98
C ARG A 119 -10.30 -10.71 0.46
N ILE A 120 -11.40 -10.16 -0.06
CA ILE A 120 -11.58 -9.87 -1.49
C ILE A 120 -11.67 -8.36 -1.68
N LYS A 121 -10.83 -7.82 -2.56
CA LYS A 121 -10.86 -6.44 -3.00
C LYS A 121 -11.28 -6.39 -4.46
N VAL A 122 -12.41 -5.75 -4.74
CA VAL A 122 -12.92 -5.53 -6.10
C VAL A 122 -12.17 -4.36 -6.74
N GLU A 123 -11.82 -4.47 -8.02
CA GLU A 123 -11.28 -3.36 -8.80
C GLU A 123 -12.37 -2.33 -9.07
N HIS A 124 -12.22 -1.15 -8.47
CA HIS A 124 -13.23 -0.10 -8.46
C HIS A 124 -13.62 0.37 -9.86
N ASP A 125 -12.63 0.53 -10.76
CA ASP A 125 -12.87 1.00 -12.13
C ASP A 125 -13.69 0.01 -12.95
N ASP A 126 -13.49 -1.30 -12.73
CA ASP A 126 -14.28 -2.33 -13.38
C ASP A 126 -15.71 -2.31 -12.84
N ALA A 127 -15.87 -2.22 -11.52
CA ALA A 127 -17.18 -2.14 -10.89
C ALA A 127 -17.94 -0.88 -11.33
N ALA A 128 -17.28 0.28 -11.41
CA ALA A 128 -17.88 1.54 -11.87
C ALA A 128 -18.36 1.41 -13.34
N ARG A 129 -17.56 0.77 -14.20
CA ARG A 129 -17.89 0.52 -15.59
C ARG A 129 -19.11 -0.41 -15.74
N VAL A 130 -19.17 -1.46 -14.91
CA VAL A 130 -20.32 -2.38 -14.87
C VAL A 130 -21.56 -1.67 -14.33
N ALA A 131 -21.44 -0.87 -13.29
CA ALA A 131 -22.54 -0.07 -12.72
C ALA A 131 -23.21 0.81 -13.80
N GLN A 132 -22.39 1.50 -14.61
CA GLN A 132 -22.90 2.33 -15.71
C GLN A 132 -23.58 1.50 -16.81
N ARG A 133 -22.99 0.37 -17.21
CA ARG A 133 -23.52 -0.46 -18.31
C ARG A 133 -24.78 -1.23 -17.92
N ALA A 134 -24.84 -1.72 -16.69
CA ALA A 134 -25.97 -2.49 -16.18
C ALA A 134 -27.08 -1.60 -15.57
N GLY A 135 -26.87 -0.29 -15.43
CA GLY A 135 -27.81 0.62 -14.78
C GLY A 135 -27.99 0.32 -13.28
N MET A 136 -26.95 -0.21 -12.63
CA MET A 136 -26.98 -0.62 -11.24
C MET A 136 -26.22 0.38 -10.35
N PRO A 137 -26.63 0.55 -9.08
CA PRO A 137 -25.81 1.29 -8.12
C PRO A 137 -24.42 0.64 -7.95
N LEU A 138 -23.35 1.45 -7.91
CA LEU A 138 -21.97 0.96 -7.76
C LEU A 138 -21.81 0.06 -6.52
N ARG A 139 -22.43 0.43 -5.40
CA ARG A 139 -22.39 -0.36 -4.16
C ARG A 139 -22.92 -1.79 -4.35
N ASP A 140 -23.95 -1.95 -5.17
CA ASP A 140 -24.58 -3.26 -5.42
C ASP A 140 -23.66 -4.13 -6.30
N VAL A 141 -23.02 -3.53 -7.31
CA VAL A 141 -22.00 -4.21 -8.13
C VAL A 141 -20.80 -4.65 -7.27
N LEU A 142 -20.32 -3.79 -6.37
CA LEU A 142 -19.22 -4.12 -5.45
C LEU A 142 -19.61 -5.30 -4.53
N SER A 143 -20.83 -5.31 -3.99
CA SER A 143 -21.34 -6.38 -3.14
C SER A 143 -21.46 -7.70 -3.88
N LEU A 144 -22.04 -7.69 -5.09
CA LEU A 144 -22.18 -8.86 -5.93
C LEU A 144 -20.83 -9.44 -6.36
N ALA A 145 -19.85 -8.58 -6.70
CA ALA A 145 -18.52 -9.02 -7.06
C ALA A 145 -17.78 -9.67 -5.87
N GLN A 146 -17.93 -9.13 -4.66
CA GLN A 146 -17.40 -9.75 -3.45
C GLN A 146 -18.04 -11.10 -3.16
N GLU A 147 -19.37 -11.21 -3.30
CA GLU A 147 -20.10 -12.46 -3.11
C GLU A 147 -19.66 -13.52 -4.13
N ALA A 148 -19.61 -13.16 -5.41
CA ALA A 148 -19.19 -14.04 -6.48
C ALA A 148 -17.75 -14.56 -6.28
N GLY A 149 -16.86 -13.74 -5.68
CA GLY A 149 -15.49 -14.11 -5.40
C GLY A 149 -15.25 -14.93 -4.13
N ARG A 150 -16.27 -15.17 -3.27
CA ARG A 150 -16.06 -15.83 -1.95
C ARG A 150 -15.41 -17.20 -2.04
N HIS A 151 -15.68 -17.97 -3.06
CA HIS A 151 -15.06 -19.28 -3.27
C HIS A 151 -13.54 -19.19 -3.45
N LEU A 152 -13.02 -18.05 -3.89
CA LEU A 152 -11.59 -17.82 -4.11
C LEU A 152 -10.81 -17.65 -2.79
N LEU A 153 -11.49 -17.35 -1.67
CA LEU A 153 -10.82 -17.19 -0.36
C LEU A 153 -10.10 -18.44 0.10
N HIS A 154 -10.57 -19.63 -0.32
CA HIS A 154 -9.96 -20.90 0.04
C HIS A 154 -8.74 -21.27 -0.82
N VAL A 155 -8.51 -20.54 -1.92
CA VAL A 155 -7.41 -20.80 -2.86
C VAL A 155 -6.11 -20.11 -2.42
N VAL A 156 -6.20 -19.03 -1.65
CA VAL A 156 -5.03 -18.29 -1.16
C VAL A 156 -4.59 -18.90 0.17
N PRO A 157 -3.41 -19.54 0.23
CA PRO A 157 -2.91 -20.07 1.50
C PRO A 157 -2.70 -18.92 2.48
N ASP A 158 -3.16 -19.09 3.70
CA ASP A 158 -2.87 -18.19 4.80
C ASP A 158 -1.39 -18.37 5.20
N GLN A 159 -0.51 -17.66 4.51
CA GLN A 159 0.85 -17.47 4.98
C GLN A 159 0.80 -16.36 6.01
N GLY A 160 0.32 -16.67 7.21
CA GLY A 160 0.29 -15.72 8.32
C GLY A 160 1.68 -15.10 8.46
N LEU A 161 1.76 -13.78 8.40
CA LEU A 161 2.80 -13.07 9.12
C LEU A 161 2.61 -13.53 10.57
N GLU A 162 3.51 -14.37 11.06
CA GLU A 162 3.63 -14.62 12.49
C GLU A 162 3.96 -13.27 13.12
N LEU A 163 2.91 -12.52 13.45
CA LEU A 163 3.07 -11.35 14.29
C LEU A 163 3.62 -11.88 15.60
N VAL A 164 4.91 -11.68 15.83
CA VAL A 164 5.54 -11.90 17.13
C VAL A 164 4.68 -11.14 18.12
N ARG A 165 3.89 -11.87 18.91
CA ARG A 165 3.17 -11.27 20.03
C ARG A 165 4.22 -10.61 20.92
N PRO A 166 4.05 -9.33 21.29
CA PRO A 166 4.93 -8.76 22.29
C PRO A 166 4.89 -9.67 23.53
N PRO A 167 6.02 -9.89 24.21
CA PRO A 167 6.04 -10.69 25.42
C PRO A 167 4.98 -10.13 26.37
N ASP A 168 4.14 -11.02 26.91
CA ASP A 168 3.19 -10.66 27.95
C ASP A 168 4.00 -9.98 29.04
N HIS A 169 3.71 -8.71 29.30
CA HIS A 169 4.21 -8.01 30.48
C HIS A 169 3.56 -8.72 31.66
N ASP A 170 4.30 -9.65 32.28
CA ASP A 170 3.96 -10.18 33.58
C ASP A 170 3.70 -8.99 34.50
N HIS A 171 2.43 -8.84 34.85
CA HIS A 171 2.00 -7.89 35.86
C HIS A 171 2.55 -8.40 37.19
N ASP A 172 3.69 -7.83 37.63
CA ASP A 172 4.25 -8.08 38.95
C ASP A 172 3.28 -7.53 40.01
N PRO A 173 2.61 -8.38 40.82
CA PRO A 173 1.61 -7.91 41.78
C PRO A 173 2.19 -7.46 43.11
N ASP A 174 3.52 -7.33 43.28
CA ASP A 174 4.17 -7.04 44.55
C ASP A 174 4.82 -5.63 44.57
N HIS A 175 4.00 -4.59 44.63
CA HIS A 175 4.39 -3.34 45.28
C HIS A 175 3.36 -2.97 46.35
N ASP A 176 3.41 -3.76 47.43
CA ASP A 176 2.85 -3.40 48.72
C ASP A 176 3.78 -2.36 49.39
N HIS A 177 3.33 -1.11 49.52
CA HIS A 177 4.01 -0.11 50.31
C HIS A 177 3.56 -0.19 51.74
N PRO A 178 4.43 -0.47 52.73
CA PRO A 178 4.08 -0.23 54.12
C PRO A 178 4.23 1.26 54.49
N ALA A 179 3.34 1.69 55.36
CA ALA A 179 3.12 2.98 55.96
C ALA A 179 4.34 3.84 56.37
#